data_8a1255ba95f9003fea9c06d41717031b
#
_entry.id   8a1255ba95f9003fea9c06d41717031b
#
_cell.length_a   1.000
_cell.length_b   1.000
_cell.length_c   1.000
_cell.angle_alpha   90.00
_cell.angle_beta   90.00
_cell.angle_gamma   90.00
#
_symmetry.space_group_name_H-M   'P 1'
#
loop_
_entity.id
_entity.type
_entity.pdbx_description
1 polymer ?
#
loop_
_entity_poly.entity_id
_entity_poly.type
_entity_poly.pdbx_seq_one_letter_code
_entity_poly.pdbx_strand_id
1 'polypeptide(L)'
;MRKTVLALFALFVCCVCAPAAADEAATFFRGKTLRIIVGGGVGSGYDITARILARHMGPHIPGDPTIIVQNQPGVAGLTMTNSLNANGPFDGTTIGAPFNGTPTMPLLQPQIAHFDADKLIYIGSTNRETQVMYVWHTVPINTLDEVKTTPLVMGAQAPGSTQYDYPMLLNQLLGYKFKVIAGYESTPKVHLALARGEVQGTIANWSTLKALNSNWLAEGKIRLIVQWGIKKLAEIGDVPSIFDYVHSDADRAAIKLMVARLEFGRPFFLPPGVPADRVEALRRAFDATVRDPAFLGEATLAKIDIDPLNGEDVQTLVEEIARTPADVVARVRAALTSK
;
A
#
# COMPACT_ATOMS: atom_id res chain seq x y z
N MET A 1 72.18 -13.45 28.35
CA MET A 1 70.81 -12.95 28.56
C MET A 1 70.45 -12.16 27.38
N ARG A 2 69.77 -12.75 26.40
CA ARG A 2 69.21 -12.07 25.17
C ARG A 2 67.72 -12.08 25.29
N LYS A 3 67.10 -10.88 25.37
CA LYS A 3 65.64 -10.71 25.37
C LYS A 3 65.18 -10.53 23.94
N THR A 4 64.41 -11.47 23.44
CA THR A 4 63.74 -11.46 22.14
C THR A 4 62.44 -10.65 22.27
N VAL A 5 62.33 -9.55 21.53
CA VAL A 5 61.12 -8.77 21.42
C VAL A 5 60.32 -9.29 20.19
N LEU A 6 59.16 -9.90 20.44
CA LEU A 6 58.25 -10.33 19.42
C LEU A 6 57.31 -9.14 19.07
N ALA A 7 57.43 -8.57 17.89
CA ALA A 7 56.52 -7.55 17.38
C ALA A 7 55.30 -8.23 16.75
N LEU A 8 54.12 -8.04 17.35
CA LEU A 8 52.85 -8.45 16.82
C LEU A 8 52.41 -7.44 15.77
N PHE A 9 52.42 -7.83 14.49
CA PHE A 9 51.87 -7.02 13.39
C PHE A 9 50.38 -7.36 13.28
N ALA A 10 49.50 -6.51 13.84
CA ALA A 10 48.05 -6.63 13.68
C ALA A 10 47.66 -6.14 12.26
N LEU A 11 47.29 -7.07 11.42
CA LEU A 11 46.77 -6.80 10.07
C LEU A 11 45.35 -6.22 10.18
N PHE A 12 45.23 -4.91 10.04
CA PHE A 12 43.95 -4.21 9.95
C PHE A 12 43.41 -4.33 8.51
N VAL A 13 42.64 -5.38 8.22
CA VAL A 13 41.93 -5.49 6.96
C VAL A 13 40.68 -4.58 7.03
N CYS A 14 40.86 -3.34 6.62
CA CYS A 14 39.73 -2.44 6.37
C CYS A 14 39.02 -2.89 5.09
N CYS A 15 37.85 -3.51 5.21
CA CYS A 15 36.95 -3.75 4.08
C CYS A 15 36.44 -2.40 3.52
N VAL A 16 37.17 -1.83 2.55
CA VAL A 16 36.72 -0.66 1.77
C VAL A 16 35.99 -1.18 0.52
N CYS A 17 34.75 -1.68 0.68
CA CYS A 17 33.90 -2.06 -0.46
C CYS A 17 32.79 -1.04 -0.79
N ALA A 18 32.61 0.04 -0.01
CA ALA A 18 31.50 0.97 -0.21
C ALA A 18 31.65 1.98 -1.39
N PRO A 19 32.83 2.49 -1.76
CA PRO A 19 32.91 3.50 -2.82
C PRO A 19 32.73 2.97 -4.24
N ALA A 20 33.09 1.72 -4.55
CA ALA A 20 33.04 1.19 -5.91
C ALA A 20 31.59 1.00 -6.40
N ALA A 21 30.70 0.45 -5.59
CA ALA A 21 29.30 0.21 -5.97
C ALA A 21 28.50 1.53 -6.17
N ALA A 22 28.82 2.56 -5.39
CA ALA A 22 28.20 3.89 -5.55
C ALA A 22 28.63 4.57 -6.87
N ASP A 23 29.83 4.35 -7.33
CA ASP A 23 30.36 4.91 -8.58
C ASP A 23 29.77 4.20 -9.80
N GLU A 24 29.53 2.89 -9.74
CA GLU A 24 28.85 2.11 -10.79
C GLU A 24 27.40 2.57 -10.96
N ALA A 25 26.63 2.69 -9.88
CA ALA A 25 25.27 3.17 -9.93
C ALA A 25 25.18 4.60 -10.47
N ALA A 26 26.08 5.52 -10.03
CA ALA A 26 26.15 6.90 -10.54
C ALA A 26 26.45 6.94 -12.05
N THR A 27 27.35 6.10 -12.52
CA THR A 27 27.69 5.99 -13.94
C THR A 27 26.52 5.46 -14.75
N PHE A 28 25.78 4.47 -14.21
CA PHE A 28 24.62 3.90 -14.87
C PHE A 28 23.47 4.90 -14.99
N PHE A 29 23.11 5.60 -13.90
CA PHE A 29 21.92 6.47 -13.88
C PHE A 29 22.16 7.83 -14.56
N ARG A 30 23.38 8.26 -14.73
CA ARG A 30 23.71 9.56 -15.35
C ARG A 30 23.11 9.70 -16.75
N GLY A 31 22.31 10.76 -16.94
CA GLY A 31 21.64 11.06 -18.21
C GLY A 31 20.49 10.09 -18.58
N LYS A 32 20.11 9.20 -17.68
CA LYS A 32 18.97 8.32 -17.87
C LYS A 32 17.66 9.00 -17.53
N THR A 33 16.58 8.47 -18.11
CA THR A 33 15.22 8.76 -17.69
C THR A 33 14.62 7.51 -17.04
N LEU A 34 14.30 7.61 -15.75
CA LEU A 34 13.58 6.56 -15.04
C LEU A 34 12.07 6.74 -15.23
N ARG A 35 11.33 5.65 -15.11
CA ARG A 35 9.86 5.65 -15.17
C ARG A 35 9.27 5.10 -13.89
N ILE A 36 8.30 5.80 -13.33
CA ILE A 36 7.40 5.22 -12.33
C ILE A 36 6.11 4.86 -13.07
N ILE A 37 5.77 3.57 -13.11
CA ILE A 37 4.53 3.08 -13.71
C ILE A 37 3.51 2.86 -12.60
N VAL A 38 2.42 3.63 -12.65
CA VAL A 38 1.35 3.60 -11.65
C VAL A 38 0.23 2.67 -12.10
N GLY A 39 -0.12 1.69 -11.27
CA GLY A 39 -1.22 0.76 -11.53
C GLY A 39 -2.63 1.39 -11.41
N GLY A 40 -2.71 2.67 -11.06
CA GLY A 40 -3.93 3.45 -10.92
C GLY A 40 -4.13 4.46 -12.04
N GLY A 41 -5.35 4.94 -12.19
CA GLY A 41 -5.69 6.03 -13.12
C GLY A 41 -5.13 7.37 -12.70
N VAL A 42 -5.04 8.29 -13.67
CA VAL A 42 -4.59 9.68 -13.46
C VAL A 42 -5.45 10.36 -12.39
N GLY A 43 -4.82 11.11 -11.49
CA GLY A 43 -5.49 11.82 -10.39
C GLY A 43 -5.90 10.93 -9.21
N SER A 44 -5.60 9.63 -9.24
CA SER A 44 -5.75 8.77 -8.06
C SER A 44 -4.71 9.13 -6.99
N GLY A 45 -4.95 8.75 -5.73
CA GLY A 45 -3.98 8.96 -4.65
C GLY A 45 -2.61 8.31 -4.94
N TYR A 46 -2.59 7.17 -5.63
CA TYR A 46 -1.35 6.53 -6.09
C TYR A 46 -0.62 7.36 -7.14
N ASP A 47 -1.36 7.92 -8.12
CA ASP A 47 -0.80 8.76 -9.17
C ASP A 47 -0.23 10.08 -8.61
N ILE A 48 -0.99 10.76 -7.76
CA ILE A 48 -0.55 12.01 -7.13
C ILE A 48 0.73 11.78 -6.32
N THR A 49 0.76 10.73 -5.49
CA THR A 49 1.95 10.39 -4.69
C THR A 49 3.16 10.06 -5.55
N ALA A 50 2.97 9.25 -6.61
CA ALA A 50 4.05 8.91 -7.53
C ALA A 50 4.61 10.14 -8.25
N ARG A 51 3.77 11.11 -8.61
CA ARG A 51 4.22 12.36 -9.23
C ARG A 51 4.99 13.26 -8.28
N ILE A 52 4.55 13.35 -7.02
CA ILE A 52 5.30 14.09 -5.99
C ILE A 52 6.66 13.39 -5.77
N LEU A 53 6.69 12.08 -5.59
CA LEU A 53 7.92 11.32 -5.44
C LEU A 53 8.88 11.54 -6.62
N ALA A 54 8.38 11.48 -7.85
CA ALA A 54 9.17 11.65 -9.06
C ALA A 54 9.84 13.03 -9.16
N ARG A 55 9.19 14.08 -8.67
CA ARG A 55 9.76 15.44 -8.69
C ARG A 55 10.91 15.64 -7.71
N HIS A 56 10.93 14.86 -6.64
CA HIS A 56 11.91 15.04 -5.56
C HIS A 56 12.98 13.94 -5.50
N MET A 57 12.73 12.77 -6.08
CA MET A 57 13.63 11.62 -5.92
C MET A 57 14.87 11.67 -6.82
N GLY A 58 14.81 12.31 -8.00
CA GLY A 58 15.92 12.35 -8.96
C GLY A 58 17.23 12.82 -8.34
N PRO A 59 17.27 13.98 -7.64
CA PRO A 59 18.47 14.49 -7.00
C PRO A 59 19.08 13.59 -5.92
N HIS A 60 18.30 12.67 -5.35
CA HIS A 60 18.78 11.70 -4.36
C HIS A 60 19.35 10.42 -4.98
N ILE A 61 19.13 10.19 -6.29
CA ILE A 61 19.70 9.04 -7.01
C ILE A 61 21.10 9.41 -7.52
N PRO A 62 22.15 8.62 -7.28
CA PRO A 62 23.46 8.87 -7.86
C PRO A 62 23.37 9.03 -9.39
N GLY A 63 23.93 10.13 -9.92
CA GLY A 63 23.85 10.46 -11.34
C GLY A 63 22.69 11.37 -11.74
N ASP A 64 21.81 11.76 -10.79
CA ASP A 64 20.72 12.73 -10.94
C ASP A 64 19.84 12.52 -12.20
N PRO A 65 19.21 11.32 -12.35
CA PRO A 65 18.38 11.03 -13.50
C PRO A 65 17.04 11.76 -13.44
N THR A 66 16.47 12.03 -14.60
CA THR A 66 15.07 12.50 -14.70
C THR A 66 14.11 11.35 -14.39
N ILE A 67 13.01 11.64 -13.69
CA ILE A 67 11.96 10.66 -13.43
C ILE A 67 10.64 11.11 -14.05
N ILE A 68 10.00 10.24 -14.83
CA ILE A 68 8.67 10.47 -15.41
C ILE A 68 7.65 9.48 -14.87
N VAL A 69 6.37 9.88 -14.83
CA VAL A 69 5.28 9.03 -14.35
C VAL A 69 4.37 8.65 -15.51
N GLN A 70 4.06 7.36 -15.61
CA GLN A 70 3.12 6.79 -16.59
C GLN A 70 2.04 6.00 -15.86
N ASN A 71 0.80 6.07 -16.34
CA ASN A 71 -0.30 5.30 -15.76
C ASN A 71 -0.61 4.08 -16.64
N GLN A 72 -0.69 2.91 -16.02
CA GLN A 72 -1.13 1.66 -16.63
C GLN A 72 -2.18 1.01 -15.72
N PRO A 73 -3.42 1.53 -15.72
CA PRO A 73 -4.49 1.00 -14.88
C PRO A 73 -4.94 -0.38 -15.35
N GLY A 74 -5.52 -1.14 -14.44
CA GLY A 74 -6.13 -2.45 -14.72
C GLY A 74 -6.05 -3.37 -13.51
N VAL A 75 -7.19 -3.94 -13.15
CA VAL A 75 -7.37 -4.90 -12.05
C VAL A 75 -6.59 -4.51 -10.78
N ALA A 76 -6.85 -3.30 -10.26
CA ALA A 76 -6.18 -2.78 -9.07
C ALA A 76 -4.62 -2.82 -9.14
N GLY A 77 -4.04 -2.53 -10.32
CA GLY A 77 -2.59 -2.51 -10.52
C GLY A 77 -1.97 -3.84 -10.94
N LEU A 78 -2.76 -4.90 -11.01
CA LEU A 78 -2.28 -6.25 -11.37
C LEU A 78 -1.74 -6.32 -12.81
N THR A 79 -2.42 -5.65 -13.76
CA THR A 79 -1.99 -5.61 -15.17
C THR A 79 -0.56 -5.05 -15.29
N MET A 80 -0.28 -3.94 -14.61
CA MET A 80 1.05 -3.33 -14.57
C MET A 80 2.07 -4.26 -13.91
N THR A 81 1.75 -4.85 -12.77
CA THR A 81 2.67 -5.71 -12.01
C THR A 81 3.03 -6.97 -12.81
N ASN A 82 2.04 -7.65 -13.40
CA ASN A 82 2.29 -8.80 -14.30
C ASN A 82 3.21 -8.42 -15.48
N SER A 83 2.95 -7.25 -16.09
CA SER A 83 3.75 -6.76 -17.23
C SER A 83 5.20 -6.49 -16.83
N LEU A 84 5.43 -5.80 -15.71
CA LEU A 84 6.78 -5.51 -15.23
C LEU A 84 7.53 -6.77 -14.79
N ASN A 85 6.84 -7.70 -14.13
CA ASN A 85 7.44 -8.96 -13.71
C ASN A 85 7.89 -9.82 -14.93
N ALA A 86 7.09 -9.84 -16.00
CA ALA A 86 7.38 -10.67 -17.17
C ALA A 86 8.35 -10.02 -18.15
N ASN A 87 8.30 -8.71 -18.34
CA ASN A 87 8.94 -8.03 -19.48
C ASN A 87 9.97 -6.97 -19.07
N GLY A 88 10.15 -6.66 -17.79
CA GLY A 88 11.11 -5.68 -17.30
C GLY A 88 10.85 -4.25 -17.75
N PRO A 89 11.87 -3.39 -17.89
CA PRO A 89 13.32 -3.67 -17.85
C PRO A 89 13.82 -4.07 -16.45
N PHE A 90 14.79 -5.00 -16.43
CA PHE A 90 15.39 -5.54 -15.20
C PHE A 90 16.69 -4.82 -14.82
N ASP A 91 16.78 -3.53 -15.15
CA ASP A 91 18.00 -2.73 -15.01
C ASP A 91 17.90 -1.59 -13.98
N GLY A 92 16.76 -1.43 -13.33
CA GLY A 92 16.51 -0.38 -12.35
C GLY A 92 15.96 0.93 -12.94
N THR A 93 15.75 1.02 -14.25
CA THR A 93 15.18 2.23 -14.88
C THR A 93 13.65 2.32 -14.79
N THR A 94 13.00 1.28 -14.29
CA THR A 94 11.53 1.29 -14.13
C THR A 94 11.11 0.82 -12.74
N ILE A 95 10.28 1.63 -12.10
CA ILE A 95 9.71 1.42 -10.76
C ILE A 95 8.22 1.20 -10.92
N GLY A 96 7.68 0.15 -10.33
CA GLY A 96 6.25 -0.10 -10.25
C GLY A 96 5.65 0.55 -9.00
N ALA A 97 4.48 1.18 -9.15
CA ALA A 97 3.66 1.71 -8.07
C ALA A 97 2.27 1.04 -8.08
N PRO A 98 2.14 -0.17 -7.52
CA PRO A 98 0.91 -0.95 -7.49
C PRO A 98 -0.04 -0.44 -6.39
N PHE A 99 -1.26 -0.95 -6.35
CA PHE A 99 -2.11 -0.81 -5.18
C PHE A 99 -1.57 -1.68 -4.03
N ASN A 100 -1.85 -1.30 -2.80
CA ASN A 100 -1.42 -2.05 -1.62
C ASN A 100 -1.97 -3.49 -1.55
N GLY A 101 -3.09 -3.76 -2.22
CA GLY A 101 -3.64 -5.11 -2.34
C GLY A 101 -2.88 -6.02 -3.32
N THR A 102 -2.11 -5.45 -4.25
CA THR A 102 -1.43 -6.24 -5.30
C THR A 102 -0.51 -7.33 -4.75
N PRO A 103 0.30 -7.11 -3.68
CA PRO A 103 1.14 -8.17 -3.10
C PRO A 103 0.37 -9.37 -2.53
N THR A 104 -0.91 -9.22 -2.21
CA THR A 104 -1.75 -10.34 -1.73
C THR A 104 -2.42 -11.13 -2.86
N MET A 105 -2.40 -10.60 -4.09
CA MET A 105 -3.09 -11.23 -5.23
C MET A 105 -2.60 -12.64 -5.58
N PRO A 106 -1.29 -12.97 -5.55
CA PRO A 106 -0.85 -14.36 -5.76
C PRO A 106 -1.47 -15.35 -4.79
N LEU A 107 -1.73 -14.94 -3.55
CA LEU A 107 -2.42 -15.76 -2.57
C LEU A 107 -3.93 -15.83 -2.82
N LEU A 108 -4.57 -14.72 -3.16
CA LEU A 108 -6.03 -14.63 -3.20
C LEU A 108 -6.62 -14.95 -4.57
N GLN A 109 -5.91 -14.62 -5.65
CA GLN A 109 -6.35 -14.76 -7.04
C GLN A 109 -5.21 -15.28 -7.94
N PRO A 110 -4.64 -16.48 -7.66
CA PRO A 110 -3.48 -17.01 -8.39
C PRO A 110 -3.72 -17.22 -9.89
N GLN A 111 -5.00 -17.33 -10.30
CA GLN A 111 -5.36 -17.51 -11.70
C GLN A 111 -5.10 -16.27 -12.58
N ILE A 112 -4.93 -15.07 -11.98
CA ILE A 112 -4.69 -13.82 -12.70
C ILE A 112 -3.41 -13.09 -12.26
N ALA A 113 -2.82 -13.49 -11.11
CA ALA A 113 -1.56 -12.95 -10.62
C ALA A 113 -0.40 -13.85 -11.10
N HIS A 114 0.39 -13.36 -12.03
CA HIS A 114 1.48 -14.10 -12.68
C HIS A 114 2.85 -13.62 -12.19
N PHE A 115 3.00 -13.47 -10.89
CA PHE A 115 4.25 -13.10 -10.20
C PHE A 115 4.25 -13.65 -8.78
N ASP A 116 5.44 -13.78 -8.20
CA ASP A 116 5.65 -14.05 -6.78
C ASP A 116 5.88 -12.72 -6.08
N ALA A 117 5.01 -12.35 -5.14
CA ALA A 117 5.08 -11.04 -4.50
C ALA A 117 6.35 -10.84 -3.68
N ASP A 118 6.86 -11.89 -3.06
CA ASP A 118 8.10 -11.92 -2.27
C ASP A 118 9.37 -11.81 -3.12
N LYS A 119 9.28 -12.04 -4.44
CA LYS A 119 10.39 -11.87 -5.40
C LYS A 119 10.45 -10.48 -6.04
N LEU A 120 9.39 -9.69 -5.92
CA LEU A 120 9.46 -8.27 -6.27
C LEU A 120 10.39 -7.57 -5.27
N ILE A 121 11.17 -6.61 -5.75
CA ILE A 121 12.17 -5.92 -4.92
C ILE A 121 11.58 -4.58 -4.47
N TYR A 122 11.12 -4.50 -3.24
CA TYR A 122 10.50 -3.27 -2.72
C TYR A 122 11.59 -2.24 -2.37
N ILE A 123 11.35 -0.98 -2.77
CA ILE A 123 12.23 0.16 -2.46
C ILE A 123 11.67 1.05 -1.36
N GLY A 124 10.40 0.90 -1.02
CA GLY A 124 9.74 1.58 0.08
C GLY A 124 8.24 1.73 -0.10
N SER A 125 7.59 2.28 0.91
CA SER A 125 6.20 2.75 0.87
C SER A 125 6.11 4.14 1.49
N THR A 126 5.35 5.05 0.89
CA THR A 126 5.28 6.44 1.38
C THR A 126 4.41 6.60 2.61
N ASN A 127 3.53 5.65 2.92
CA ASN A 127 2.66 5.73 4.09
C ASN A 127 2.12 4.37 4.52
N ARG A 128 1.65 4.34 5.77
CA ARG A 128 0.68 3.36 6.26
C ARG A 128 -0.71 3.93 6.10
N GLU A 129 -1.69 3.07 5.93
CA GLU A 129 -3.08 3.49 5.74
C GLU A 129 -3.95 2.96 6.88
N THR A 130 -4.87 3.80 7.34
CA THR A 130 -6.03 3.36 8.11
C THR A 130 -7.26 3.56 7.25
N GLN A 131 -8.10 2.54 7.17
CA GLN A 131 -9.37 2.69 6.50
C GLN A 131 -10.51 2.84 7.48
N VAL A 132 -11.50 3.62 7.10
CA VAL A 132 -12.69 3.86 7.89
C VAL A 132 -13.94 3.46 7.10
N MET A 133 -14.81 2.70 7.74
CA MET A 133 -16.17 2.45 7.25
C MET A 133 -17.09 3.50 7.87
N TYR A 134 -17.90 4.11 7.02
CA TYR A 134 -18.81 5.16 7.46
C TYR A 134 -20.14 5.10 6.73
N VAL A 135 -21.15 5.65 7.38
CA VAL A 135 -22.51 5.75 6.88
C VAL A 135 -22.93 7.21 6.76
N TRP A 136 -23.88 7.48 5.86
CA TRP A 136 -24.49 8.80 5.77
C TRP A 136 -25.33 9.10 7.00
N HIS A 137 -25.39 10.35 7.45
CA HIS A 137 -26.01 10.74 8.71
C HIS A 137 -27.50 10.37 8.83
N THR A 138 -28.22 10.25 7.71
CA THR A 138 -29.63 9.86 7.69
C THR A 138 -29.86 8.35 7.84
N VAL A 139 -28.82 7.55 7.74
CA VAL A 139 -28.90 6.09 7.89
C VAL A 139 -29.01 5.72 9.36
N PRO A 140 -30.02 4.93 9.80
CA PRO A 140 -30.25 4.59 11.21
C PRO A 140 -29.33 3.45 11.67
N ILE A 141 -28.03 3.52 11.33
CA ILE A 141 -26.96 2.59 11.76
C ILE A 141 -25.92 3.41 12.51
N ASN A 142 -25.71 3.09 13.78
CA ASN A 142 -24.74 3.78 14.64
C ASN A 142 -23.51 2.93 14.95
N THR A 143 -23.66 1.63 14.93
CA THR A 143 -22.61 0.65 15.24
C THR A 143 -22.52 -0.40 14.16
N LEU A 144 -21.35 -1.05 14.07
CA LEU A 144 -21.17 -2.14 13.13
C LEU A 144 -22.13 -3.32 13.43
N ASP A 145 -22.38 -3.63 14.72
CA ASP A 145 -23.22 -4.77 15.10
C ASP A 145 -24.69 -4.63 14.67
N GLU A 146 -25.20 -3.42 14.50
CA GLU A 146 -26.55 -3.21 13.97
C GLU A 146 -26.72 -3.75 12.54
N VAL A 147 -25.62 -3.86 11.79
CA VAL A 147 -25.63 -4.43 10.42
C VAL A 147 -25.87 -5.95 10.42
N LYS A 148 -25.75 -6.63 11.56
CA LYS A 148 -26.15 -8.05 11.69
C LYS A 148 -27.67 -8.24 11.58
N THR A 149 -28.44 -7.26 11.99
CA THR A 149 -29.89 -7.29 11.95
C THR A 149 -30.50 -6.44 10.83
N THR A 150 -29.90 -5.27 10.56
CA THR A 150 -30.37 -4.31 9.57
C THR A 150 -29.44 -4.27 8.36
N PRO A 151 -29.89 -4.67 7.16
CA PRO A 151 -29.04 -4.60 5.97
C PRO A 151 -28.55 -3.18 5.66
N LEU A 152 -27.28 -3.06 5.28
CA LEU A 152 -26.64 -1.80 4.92
C LEU A 152 -26.14 -1.83 3.48
N VAL A 153 -26.58 -0.86 2.66
CA VAL A 153 -26.18 -0.75 1.25
C VAL A 153 -24.87 0.01 1.15
N MET A 154 -23.81 -0.66 0.67
CA MET A 154 -22.47 -0.11 0.54
C MET A 154 -22.11 0.17 -0.92
N GLY A 155 -21.59 1.35 -1.20
CA GLY A 155 -21.02 1.68 -2.51
C GLY A 155 -19.57 1.21 -2.60
N ALA A 156 -19.20 0.57 -3.72
CA ALA A 156 -17.87 0.04 -3.94
C ALA A 156 -17.39 0.20 -5.38
N GLN A 157 -16.07 0.22 -5.57
CA GLN A 157 -15.47 0.14 -6.89
C GLN A 157 -15.64 -1.28 -7.46
N ALA A 158 -14.62 -2.06 -7.56
CA ALA A 158 -14.66 -3.42 -8.09
C ALA A 158 -14.25 -4.44 -7.02
N PRO A 159 -14.51 -5.73 -7.20
CA PRO A 159 -13.85 -6.79 -6.47
C PRO A 159 -12.33 -6.62 -6.47
N GLY A 160 -11.69 -6.86 -5.33
CA GLY A 160 -10.27 -6.55 -5.09
C GLY A 160 -10.03 -5.18 -4.46
N SER A 161 -11.02 -4.27 -4.46
CA SER A 161 -10.98 -3.05 -3.66
C SER A 161 -11.42 -3.32 -2.23
N THR A 162 -10.88 -2.57 -1.27
CA THR A 162 -11.30 -2.68 0.13
C THR A 162 -12.77 -2.33 0.35
N GLN A 163 -13.33 -1.44 -0.47
CA GLN A 163 -14.75 -1.08 -0.47
C GLN A 163 -15.66 -2.28 -0.75
N TYR A 164 -15.20 -3.20 -1.61
CA TYR A 164 -15.92 -4.44 -1.92
C TYR A 164 -15.53 -5.58 -0.96
N ASP A 165 -14.24 -5.83 -0.82
CA ASP A 165 -13.72 -7.02 -0.15
C ASP A 165 -14.07 -7.05 1.35
N TYR A 166 -13.97 -5.91 2.06
CA TYR A 166 -14.20 -5.89 3.50
C TYR A 166 -15.65 -6.15 3.90
N PRO A 167 -16.66 -5.53 3.27
CA PRO A 167 -18.05 -5.91 3.54
C PRO A 167 -18.35 -7.37 3.21
N MET A 168 -17.82 -7.90 2.09
CA MET A 168 -18.01 -9.30 1.72
C MET A 168 -17.37 -10.25 2.73
N LEU A 169 -16.15 -9.93 3.18
CA LEU A 169 -15.46 -10.68 4.23
C LEU A 169 -16.27 -10.72 5.53
N LEU A 170 -16.80 -9.57 5.95
CA LEU A 170 -17.64 -9.47 7.14
C LEU A 170 -18.94 -10.26 7.02
N ASN A 171 -19.59 -10.23 5.85
CA ASN A 171 -20.78 -11.04 5.61
C ASN A 171 -20.51 -12.53 5.83
N GLN A 172 -19.42 -13.04 5.25
CA GLN A 172 -19.12 -14.46 5.24
C GLN A 172 -18.52 -14.96 6.56
N LEU A 173 -17.64 -14.16 7.18
CA LEU A 173 -16.96 -14.59 8.41
C LEU A 173 -17.77 -14.30 9.67
N LEU A 174 -18.48 -13.18 9.72
CA LEU A 174 -19.08 -12.66 10.95
C LEU A 174 -20.61 -12.47 10.87
N GLY A 175 -21.24 -12.87 9.74
CA GLY A 175 -22.70 -12.86 9.59
C GLY A 175 -23.33 -11.49 9.45
N TYR A 176 -22.58 -10.50 8.98
CA TYR A 176 -23.11 -9.16 8.68
C TYR A 176 -23.99 -9.21 7.42
N LYS A 177 -24.79 -8.17 7.20
CA LYS A 177 -25.78 -8.08 6.11
C LYS A 177 -25.51 -6.89 5.19
N PHE A 178 -24.26 -6.76 4.74
CA PHE A 178 -23.93 -5.74 3.75
C PHE A 178 -24.46 -6.12 2.36
N LYS A 179 -25.10 -5.15 1.66
CA LYS A 179 -25.43 -5.24 0.25
C LYS A 179 -24.48 -4.35 -0.54
N VAL A 180 -23.56 -4.95 -1.28
CA VAL A 180 -22.52 -4.18 -1.98
C VAL A 180 -22.96 -3.87 -3.40
N ILE A 181 -23.06 -2.58 -3.74
CA ILE A 181 -23.25 -2.08 -5.10
C ILE A 181 -21.88 -1.70 -5.65
N ALA A 182 -21.36 -2.52 -6.55
CA ALA A 182 -20.06 -2.35 -7.17
C ALA A 182 -20.17 -1.71 -8.57
N GLY A 183 -19.02 -1.24 -9.10
CA GLY A 183 -18.92 -0.70 -10.45
C GLY A 183 -18.68 0.80 -10.51
N TYR A 184 -18.55 1.48 -9.39
CA TYR A 184 -18.14 2.88 -9.38
C TYR A 184 -16.66 2.99 -9.81
N GLU A 185 -16.38 3.92 -10.73
CA GLU A 185 -15.04 4.09 -11.31
C GLU A 185 -13.98 4.58 -10.32
N SER A 186 -14.41 5.29 -9.26
CA SER A 186 -13.50 5.92 -8.29
C SER A 186 -14.21 6.23 -6.97
N THR A 187 -13.42 6.43 -5.90
CA THR A 187 -13.95 6.88 -4.60
C THR A 187 -14.78 8.17 -4.68
N PRO A 188 -14.40 9.22 -5.44
CA PRO A 188 -15.26 10.38 -5.61
C PRO A 188 -16.64 10.05 -6.22
N LYS A 189 -16.74 9.07 -7.12
CA LYS A 189 -18.02 8.62 -7.66
C LYS A 189 -18.87 7.90 -6.61
N VAL A 190 -18.25 7.09 -5.77
CA VAL A 190 -18.95 6.49 -4.61
C VAL A 190 -19.43 7.56 -3.64
N HIS A 191 -18.60 8.57 -3.35
CA HIS A 191 -18.98 9.69 -2.49
C HIS A 191 -20.17 10.48 -3.04
N LEU A 192 -20.21 10.68 -4.34
CA LEU A 192 -21.34 11.33 -4.99
C LEU A 192 -22.64 10.52 -4.86
N ALA A 193 -22.55 9.19 -5.06
CA ALA A 193 -23.67 8.28 -4.86
C ALA A 193 -24.16 8.27 -3.41
N LEU A 194 -23.22 8.30 -2.45
CA LEU A 194 -23.54 8.41 -1.02
C LEU A 194 -24.28 9.71 -0.69
N ALA A 195 -23.79 10.84 -1.19
CA ALA A 195 -24.42 12.15 -0.97
C ALA A 195 -25.82 12.27 -1.62
N ARG A 196 -26.08 11.48 -2.67
CA ARG A 196 -27.39 11.40 -3.35
C ARG A 196 -28.34 10.38 -2.73
N GLY A 197 -27.86 9.58 -1.77
CA GLY A 197 -28.65 8.51 -1.15
C GLY A 197 -28.82 7.26 -2.01
N GLU A 198 -28.05 7.10 -3.09
CA GLU A 198 -28.04 5.88 -3.93
C GLU A 198 -27.43 4.70 -3.17
N VAL A 199 -26.47 4.98 -2.26
CA VAL A 199 -25.89 4.04 -1.30
C VAL A 199 -25.91 4.66 0.10
N GLN A 200 -25.79 3.83 1.13
CA GLN A 200 -25.95 4.23 2.52
C GLN A 200 -24.61 4.40 3.25
N GLY A 201 -23.58 3.73 2.78
CA GLY A 201 -22.25 3.76 3.36
C GLY A 201 -21.16 3.35 2.37
N THR A 202 -19.92 3.50 2.77
CA THR A 202 -18.74 3.04 2.03
C THR A 202 -17.52 2.93 2.94
N ILE A 203 -16.38 2.56 2.38
CA ILE A 203 -15.08 2.53 3.04
C ILE A 203 -14.12 3.42 2.25
N ALA A 204 -13.27 4.16 2.95
CA ALA A 204 -12.18 4.91 2.33
C ALA A 204 -10.96 4.95 3.25
N ASN A 205 -9.80 5.20 2.67
CA ASN A 205 -8.62 5.58 3.44
C ASN A 205 -8.94 6.86 4.21
N TRP A 206 -8.52 6.94 5.45
CA TRP A 206 -8.70 8.12 6.29
C TRP A 206 -8.12 9.38 5.65
N SER A 207 -6.91 9.26 5.09
CA SER A 207 -6.26 10.33 4.34
C SER A 207 -7.10 10.82 3.16
N THR A 208 -7.69 9.91 2.40
CA THR A 208 -8.56 10.24 1.26
C THR A 208 -9.84 10.94 1.71
N LEU A 209 -10.45 10.47 2.79
CA LEU A 209 -11.65 11.10 3.34
C LEU A 209 -11.37 12.53 3.80
N LYS A 210 -10.26 12.76 4.51
CA LYS A 210 -9.81 14.11 4.91
C LYS A 210 -9.56 15.01 3.69
N ALA A 211 -8.89 14.50 2.68
CA ALA A 211 -8.54 15.28 1.49
C ALA A 211 -9.76 15.70 0.67
N LEU A 212 -10.71 14.79 0.45
CA LEU A 212 -11.85 15.00 -0.44
C LEU A 212 -13.09 15.57 0.26
N ASN A 213 -13.33 15.21 1.51
CA ASN A 213 -14.60 15.45 2.20
C ASN A 213 -14.41 15.83 3.68
N SER A 214 -13.38 16.61 4.03
CA SER A 214 -13.14 17.06 5.40
C SER A 214 -14.35 17.75 6.05
N ASN A 215 -15.14 18.46 5.25
CA ASN A 215 -16.37 19.11 5.69
C ASN A 215 -17.46 18.12 6.14
N TRP A 216 -17.49 16.90 5.62
CA TRP A 216 -18.51 15.91 6.02
C TRP A 216 -18.39 15.50 7.48
N LEU A 217 -17.16 15.41 7.99
CA LEU A 217 -16.89 15.15 9.39
C LEU A 217 -17.28 16.35 10.25
N ALA A 218 -16.83 17.56 9.88
CA ALA A 218 -17.09 18.77 10.62
C ALA A 218 -18.60 19.12 10.69
N GLU A 219 -19.34 18.82 9.63
CA GLU A 219 -20.78 19.08 9.51
C GLU A 219 -21.64 17.90 10.01
N GLY A 220 -21.02 16.81 10.49
CA GLY A 220 -21.74 15.62 10.95
C GLY A 220 -22.53 14.90 9.87
N LYS A 221 -22.13 15.03 8.58
CA LYS A 221 -22.82 14.39 7.45
C LYS A 221 -22.56 12.90 7.36
N ILE A 222 -21.50 12.41 7.99
CA ILE A 222 -21.16 11.00 8.06
C ILE A 222 -20.88 10.59 9.51
N ARG A 223 -21.07 9.28 9.76
CA ARG A 223 -20.73 8.65 11.03
C ARG A 223 -19.75 7.52 10.75
N LEU A 224 -18.58 7.55 11.39
CA LEU A 224 -17.60 6.47 11.36
C LEU A 224 -18.11 5.32 12.24
N ILE A 225 -18.12 4.09 11.74
CA ILE A 225 -18.65 2.93 12.46
C ILE A 225 -17.57 1.90 12.82
N VAL A 226 -16.49 1.81 12.06
CA VAL A 226 -15.35 0.96 12.37
C VAL A 226 -14.10 1.44 11.63
N GLN A 227 -12.94 1.29 12.24
CA GLN A 227 -11.64 1.50 11.62
C GLN A 227 -10.93 0.18 11.35
N TRP A 228 -10.19 0.14 10.22
CA TRP A 228 -9.38 -0.97 9.77
C TRP A 228 -7.92 -0.56 9.74
N GLY A 229 -7.10 -1.24 10.49
CA GLY A 229 -5.66 -1.04 10.63
C GLY A 229 -5.10 -2.07 11.61
N ILE A 230 -3.82 -2.36 11.57
CA ILE A 230 -3.17 -3.23 12.57
C ILE A 230 -3.23 -2.56 13.95
N LYS A 231 -3.14 -1.24 13.98
CA LYS A 231 -3.27 -0.42 15.19
C LYS A 231 -4.43 0.56 15.04
N LYS A 232 -5.02 0.94 16.17
CA LYS A 232 -6.00 2.03 16.19
C LYS A 232 -5.30 3.36 15.87
N LEU A 233 -5.94 4.16 15.03
CA LEU A 233 -5.49 5.51 14.73
C LEU A 233 -6.06 6.46 15.78
N ALA A 234 -5.18 7.06 16.58
CA ALA A 234 -5.58 7.95 17.67
C ALA A 234 -6.36 9.20 17.19
N GLU A 235 -6.07 9.68 15.98
CA GLU A 235 -6.71 10.86 15.38
C GLU A 235 -8.24 10.73 15.26
N ILE A 236 -8.77 9.50 15.12
CA ILE A 236 -10.21 9.25 14.98
C ILE A 236 -10.90 8.82 16.27
N GLY A 237 -10.23 9.00 17.41
CA GLY A 237 -10.80 8.83 18.74
C GLY A 237 -11.33 7.42 19.00
N ASP A 238 -12.55 7.36 19.56
CA ASP A 238 -13.16 6.13 20.06
C ASP A 238 -13.80 5.24 18.97
N VAL A 239 -13.53 5.50 17.68
CA VAL A 239 -14.02 4.62 16.61
C VAL A 239 -13.48 3.20 16.83
N PRO A 240 -14.34 2.17 16.95
CA PRO A 240 -13.88 0.81 17.23
C PRO A 240 -12.98 0.25 16.13
N SER A 241 -12.00 -0.58 16.51
CA SER A 241 -11.22 -1.37 15.56
C SER A 241 -12.04 -2.54 15.07
N ILE A 242 -11.81 -2.98 13.81
CA ILE A 242 -12.39 -4.23 13.31
C ILE A 242 -12.05 -5.43 14.22
N PHE A 243 -10.89 -5.42 14.86
CA PHE A 243 -10.47 -6.48 15.78
C PHE A 243 -11.28 -6.54 17.08
N ASP A 244 -12.03 -5.49 17.44
CA ASP A 244 -12.93 -5.49 18.58
C ASP A 244 -14.18 -6.36 18.33
N TYR A 245 -14.51 -6.65 17.07
CA TYR A 245 -15.65 -7.44 16.64
C TYR A 245 -15.31 -8.90 16.28
N VAL A 246 -14.03 -9.29 16.40
CA VAL A 246 -13.55 -10.61 15.97
C VAL A 246 -13.18 -11.44 17.18
N HIS A 247 -13.90 -12.54 17.40
CA HIS A 247 -13.77 -13.34 18.62
C HIS A 247 -13.10 -14.71 18.38
N SER A 248 -13.05 -15.22 17.13
CA SER A 248 -12.35 -16.47 16.82
C SER A 248 -10.95 -16.20 16.29
N ASP A 249 -9.98 -17.05 16.64
CA ASP A 249 -8.60 -16.93 16.15
C ASP A 249 -8.53 -17.09 14.63
N ALA A 250 -9.36 -17.97 14.06
CA ALA A 250 -9.42 -18.21 12.62
C ALA A 250 -9.92 -16.98 11.85
N ASP A 251 -10.96 -16.29 12.35
CA ASP A 251 -11.45 -15.05 11.72
C ASP A 251 -10.48 -13.91 11.93
N ARG A 252 -9.84 -13.85 13.10
CA ARG A 252 -8.80 -12.87 13.40
C ARG A 252 -7.61 -13.02 12.43
N ALA A 253 -7.17 -14.24 12.15
CA ALA A 253 -6.11 -14.50 11.18
C ALA A 253 -6.52 -14.09 9.76
N ALA A 254 -7.76 -14.40 9.34
CA ALA A 254 -8.29 -14.01 8.04
C ALA A 254 -8.38 -12.48 7.89
N ILE A 255 -8.90 -11.78 8.89
CA ILE A 255 -8.96 -10.31 8.88
C ILE A 255 -7.58 -9.70 8.94
N LYS A 256 -6.64 -10.26 9.74
CA LYS A 256 -5.25 -9.81 9.82
C LYS A 256 -4.56 -9.87 8.46
N LEU A 257 -4.76 -10.96 7.69
CA LEU A 257 -4.25 -11.07 6.31
C LEU A 257 -4.72 -9.89 5.44
N MET A 258 -6.01 -9.56 5.51
CA MET A 258 -6.58 -8.49 4.70
C MET A 258 -6.18 -7.09 5.15
N VAL A 259 -5.91 -6.91 6.43
CA VAL A 259 -5.50 -5.61 7.01
C VAL A 259 -4.00 -5.38 6.88
N ALA A 260 -3.17 -6.44 6.86
CA ALA A 260 -1.71 -6.35 6.77
C ALA A 260 -1.22 -5.50 5.59
N ARG A 261 -1.93 -5.55 4.45
CA ARG A 261 -1.61 -4.71 3.27
C ARG A 261 -1.72 -3.20 3.52
N LEU A 262 -2.37 -2.77 4.60
CA LEU A 262 -2.49 -1.36 4.95
C LEU A 262 -1.19 -0.82 5.58
N GLU A 263 -0.32 -1.69 6.09
CA GLU A 263 0.98 -1.30 6.63
C GLU A 263 1.93 -0.75 5.56
N PHE A 264 1.73 -1.10 4.29
CA PHE A 264 2.43 -0.54 3.13
C PHE A 264 1.44 0.11 2.15
N GLY A 265 0.81 1.18 2.57
CA GLY A 265 -0.33 1.80 1.87
C GLY A 265 -0.06 2.19 0.42
N ARG A 266 1.17 2.64 0.09
CA ARG A 266 1.59 3.01 -1.28
C ARG A 266 3.00 2.50 -1.56
N PRO A 267 3.14 1.20 -1.88
CA PRO A 267 4.43 0.59 -2.11
C PRO A 267 4.99 0.94 -3.49
N PHE A 268 6.33 0.92 -3.56
CA PHE A 268 7.10 1.05 -4.79
C PHE A 268 8.03 -0.16 -4.90
N PHE A 269 8.10 -0.75 -6.10
CA PHE A 269 8.92 -1.94 -6.32
C PHE A 269 9.70 -1.89 -7.64
N LEU A 270 10.74 -2.70 -7.73
CA LEU A 270 11.46 -3.04 -8.95
C LEU A 270 11.12 -4.49 -9.35
N PRO A 271 11.11 -4.83 -10.64
CA PRO A 271 11.00 -6.22 -11.05
C PRO A 271 12.20 -7.04 -10.54
N PRO A 272 12.05 -8.37 -10.39
CA PRO A 272 13.15 -9.23 -9.95
C PRO A 272 14.32 -9.19 -10.95
N GLY A 273 15.56 -9.36 -10.45
CA GLY A 273 16.75 -9.42 -11.30
C GLY A 273 17.47 -8.08 -11.54
N VAL A 274 16.98 -6.98 -10.97
CA VAL A 274 17.71 -5.71 -10.97
C VAL A 274 19.02 -5.87 -10.16
N PRO A 275 20.18 -5.37 -10.67
CA PRO A 275 21.46 -5.44 -9.96
C PRO A 275 21.41 -4.79 -8.57
N ALA A 276 22.11 -5.42 -7.61
CA ALA A 276 22.01 -5.06 -6.18
C ALA A 276 22.50 -3.63 -5.89
N ASP A 277 23.51 -3.13 -6.58
CA ASP A 277 24.02 -1.77 -6.48
C ASP A 277 22.96 -0.73 -6.82
N ARG A 278 22.15 -1.01 -7.85
CA ARG A 278 21.04 -0.14 -8.28
C ARG A 278 19.84 -0.21 -7.33
N VAL A 279 19.53 -1.41 -6.82
CA VAL A 279 18.49 -1.59 -5.79
C VAL A 279 18.83 -0.75 -4.56
N GLU A 280 20.07 -0.87 -4.08
CA GLU A 280 20.52 -0.14 -2.91
C GLU A 280 20.52 1.37 -3.14
N ALA A 281 20.97 1.83 -4.32
CA ALA A 281 20.92 3.24 -4.69
C ALA A 281 19.47 3.78 -4.69
N LEU A 282 18.51 3.04 -5.24
CA LEU A 282 17.11 3.44 -5.29
C LEU A 282 16.42 3.39 -3.93
N ARG A 283 16.74 2.41 -3.06
CA ARG A 283 16.28 2.37 -1.67
C ARG A 283 16.77 3.58 -0.87
N ARG A 284 18.08 3.88 -0.93
CA ARG A 284 18.64 5.07 -0.28
C ARG A 284 18.02 6.37 -0.80
N ALA A 285 17.81 6.48 -2.11
CA ALA A 285 17.18 7.64 -2.70
C ALA A 285 15.72 7.81 -2.25
N PHE A 286 14.96 6.70 -2.17
CA PHE A 286 13.60 6.72 -1.63
C PHE A 286 13.59 7.19 -0.18
N ASP A 287 14.42 6.61 0.68
CA ASP A 287 14.52 6.95 2.10
C ASP A 287 14.94 8.40 2.34
N ALA A 288 15.83 8.93 1.51
CA ALA A 288 16.22 10.35 1.55
C ALA A 288 15.04 11.25 1.12
N THR A 289 14.34 10.87 0.04
CA THR A 289 13.23 11.65 -0.51
C THR A 289 12.08 11.80 0.48
N VAL A 290 11.66 10.70 1.14
CA VAL A 290 10.52 10.75 2.07
C VAL A 290 10.80 11.52 3.37
N ARG A 291 12.06 11.92 3.58
CA ARG A 291 12.51 12.80 4.69
C ARG A 291 12.85 14.22 4.21
N ASP A 292 12.86 14.47 2.90
CA ASP A 292 13.20 15.77 2.33
C ASP A 292 12.09 16.80 2.67
N PRO A 293 12.43 17.94 3.27
CA PRO A 293 11.47 19.00 3.60
C PRO A 293 10.66 19.50 2.40
N ALA A 294 11.23 19.54 1.19
CA ALA A 294 10.53 19.98 -0.01
C ALA A 294 9.47 18.94 -0.43
N PHE A 295 9.81 17.65 -0.38
CA PHE A 295 8.84 16.57 -0.60
C PHE A 295 7.70 16.61 0.43
N LEU A 296 8.03 16.72 1.73
CA LEU A 296 7.05 16.76 2.81
C LEU A 296 6.14 18.00 2.71
N GLY A 297 6.70 19.14 2.32
CA GLY A 297 5.94 20.36 2.08
C GLY A 297 4.91 20.19 0.95
N GLU A 298 5.33 19.61 -0.17
CA GLU A 298 4.44 19.38 -1.30
C GLU A 298 3.37 18.32 -0.99
N ALA A 299 3.73 17.24 -0.29
CA ALA A 299 2.78 16.22 0.18
C ALA A 299 1.70 16.83 1.10
N THR A 300 2.12 17.73 2.01
CA THR A 300 1.20 18.45 2.91
C THR A 300 0.22 19.34 2.12
N LEU A 301 0.70 20.08 1.13
CA LEU A 301 -0.15 20.90 0.26
C LEU A 301 -1.15 20.04 -0.54
N ALA A 302 -0.74 18.85 -0.96
CA ALA A 302 -1.58 17.88 -1.62
C ALA A 302 -2.50 17.10 -0.66
N LYS A 303 -2.42 17.36 0.65
CA LYS A 303 -3.14 16.63 1.73
C LYS A 303 -2.86 15.12 1.71
N ILE A 304 -1.61 14.74 1.44
CA ILE A 304 -1.14 13.35 1.47
C ILE A 304 -0.38 13.15 2.77
N ASP A 305 -0.85 12.21 3.58
CA ASP A 305 -0.15 11.80 4.80
C ASP A 305 1.10 10.98 4.42
N ILE A 306 2.22 11.29 5.05
CA ILE A 306 3.50 10.59 4.90
C ILE A 306 3.84 9.91 6.22
N ASP A 307 3.86 8.59 6.22
CA ASP A 307 4.30 7.70 7.30
C ASP A 307 5.08 6.53 6.66
N PRO A 308 6.34 6.76 6.26
CA PRO A 308 7.02 5.87 5.34
C PRO A 308 7.52 4.59 6.00
N LEU A 309 7.63 3.52 5.18
CA LEU A 309 8.45 2.35 5.44
C LEU A 309 9.57 2.29 4.40
N ASN A 310 10.75 1.88 4.85
CA ASN A 310 11.87 1.57 3.95
C ASN A 310 11.59 0.28 3.14
N GLY A 311 12.42 0.04 2.12
CA GLY A 311 12.21 -1.10 1.22
C GLY A 311 12.35 -2.46 1.89
N GLU A 312 13.19 -2.57 2.90
CA GLU A 312 13.46 -3.83 3.64
C GLU A 312 12.29 -4.18 4.56
N ASP A 313 11.71 -3.19 5.23
CA ASP A 313 10.52 -3.39 6.06
C ASP A 313 9.31 -3.81 5.20
N VAL A 314 9.11 -3.18 4.03
CA VAL A 314 8.06 -3.59 3.09
C VAL A 314 8.30 -5.00 2.59
N GLN A 315 9.55 -5.35 2.23
CA GLN A 315 9.92 -6.69 1.78
C GLN A 315 9.58 -7.74 2.84
N THR A 316 9.97 -7.49 4.10
CA THR A 316 9.70 -8.37 5.25
C THR A 316 8.19 -8.58 5.43
N LEU A 317 7.40 -7.51 5.40
CA LEU A 317 5.93 -7.62 5.53
C LEU A 317 5.30 -8.43 4.40
N VAL A 318 5.77 -8.25 3.16
CA VAL A 318 5.27 -9.03 2.01
C VAL A 318 5.65 -10.50 2.12
N GLU A 319 6.87 -10.81 2.57
CA GLU A 319 7.30 -12.18 2.82
C GLU A 319 6.50 -12.85 3.94
N GLU A 320 6.17 -12.12 5.00
CA GLU A 320 5.27 -12.60 6.06
C GLU A 320 3.88 -12.92 5.51
N ILE A 321 3.33 -12.04 4.68
CA ILE A 321 2.04 -12.26 4.00
C ILE A 321 2.13 -13.49 3.11
N ALA A 322 3.19 -13.66 2.33
CA ALA A 322 3.37 -14.80 1.44
C ALA A 322 3.42 -16.16 2.20
N ARG A 323 3.89 -16.15 3.46
CA ARG A 323 3.93 -17.32 4.35
C ARG A 323 2.62 -17.57 5.11
N THR A 324 1.55 -16.85 4.79
CA THR A 324 0.23 -17.05 5.44
C THR A 324 -0.21 -18.51 5.31
N PRO A 325 -0.65 -19.18 6.40
CA PRO A 325 -1.11 -20.56 6.36
C PRO A 325 -2.20 -20.78 5.31
N ALA A 326 -2.14 -21.93 4.62
CA ALA A 326 -3.03 -22.24 3.50
C ALA A 326 -4.53 -22.27 3.89
N ASP A 327 -4.85 -22.68 5.11
CA ASP A 327 -6.22 -22.69 5.65
C ASP A 327 -6.76 -21.26 5.84
N VAL A 328 -5.93 -20.32 6.31
CA VAL A 328 -6.27 -18.88 6.41
C VAL A 328 -6.54 -18.30 5.03
N VAL A 329 -5.64 -18.58 4.05
CA VAL A 329 -5.81 -18.14 2.66
C VAL A 329 -7.10 -18.72 2.06
N ALA A 330 -7.35 -20.02 2.24
CA ALA A 330 -8.57 -20.69 1.75
C ALA A 330 -9.84 -20.06 2.35
N ARG A 331 -9.80 -19.72 3.65
CA ARG A 331 -10.93 -19.06 4.34
C ARG A 331 -11.22 -17.68 3.75
N VAL A 332 -10.20 -16.86 3.50
CA VAL A 332 -10.36 -15.54 2.85
C VAL A 332 -10.86 -15.70 1.41
N ARG A 333 -10.28 -16.61 0.63
CA ARG A 333 -10.75 -16.88 -0.75
C ARG A 333 -12.23 -17.27 -0.78
N ALA A 334 -12.64 -18.21 0.08
CA ALA A 334 -14.02 -18.62 0.17
C ALA A 334 -14.94 -17.42 0.51
N ALA A 335 -14.54 -16.58 1.45
CA ALA A 335 -15.32 -15.40 1.84
C ALA A 335 -15.46 -14.36 0.72
N LEU A 336 -14.45 -14.20 -0.14
CA LEU A 336 -14.48 -13.23 -1.24
C LEU A 336 -15.17 -13.77 -2.51
N THR A 337 -15.29 -15.09 -2.68
CA THR A 337 -15.90 -15.72 -3.87
C THR A 337 -17.34 -16.17 -3.66
N SER A 338 -17.84 -16.18 -2.44
CA SER A 338 -19.23 -16.50 -2.12
C SER A 338 -20.17 -15.45 -2.72
N LYS A 339 -21.19 -15.93 -3.48
CA LYS A 339 -22.22 -15.10 -4.11
C LYS A 339 -23.31 -14.69 -3.13
#